data_df4b3f122b91118f65be85b9e2011e6d
#
_entry.id   df4b3f122b91118f65be85b9e2011e6d
#
_cell.length_a   1.000
_cell.length_b   1.000
_cell.length_c   1.000
_cell.angle_alpha   90.00
_cell.angle_beta   90.00
_cell.angle_gamma   90.00
#
_symmetry.space_group_name_H-M   'P 1'
#
loop_
_entity.id
_entity.type
_entity.pdbx_description
1 polymer ?
#
loop_
_entity_poly.entity_id
_entity_poly.type
_entity_poly.pdbx_seq_one_letter_code
_entity_poly.pdbx_strand_id
1 'polypeptide(L)'
;MTKILLVDDEPLLLESLEIVLTIKGGFEVCGTAGNGIKALELLKETHADVMLIDLNMPGMGGIELIKKVKELYPDIRMVVLTTFYDEKNISEALSNGASGYLLKDSGKDAIIEAVNQAVKGVGVLDAKVLQKLTGMLSSGALGTDTENKSGTGRTEGTGNTNEINGSDSIETLMEKAGLTDREKEIARLLAEGCTNSQIASVLYISEGTVKNYVSIIYDKFDIRDRAKLVAYLIG
;
A
#
# COMPACT_ATOMS: atom_id res chain seq x y z
N MET A 1 -11.03 8.74 -27.17
CA MET A 1 -11.27 7.64 -26.21
C MET A 1 -10.14 7.70 -25.19
N THR A 2 -10.44 7.66 -23.91
CA THR A 2 -9.40 7.74 -22.86
C THR A 2 -8.52 6.50 -22.87
N LYS A 3 -7.22 6.69 -22.92
CA LYS A 3 -6.20 5.63 -22.98
C LYS A 3 -5.65 5.34 -21.59
N ILE A 4 -5.70 4.09 -21.19
CA ILE A 4 -5.26 3.63 -19.85
C ILE A 4 -4.08 2.68 -20.00
N LEU A 5 -3.02 2.93 -19.25
CA LEU A 5 -1.92 1.99 -19.04
C LEU A 5 -2.10 1.31 -17.68
N LEU A 6 -2.13 -0.04 -17.67
CA LEU A 6 -2.24 -0.84 -16.46
C LEU A 6 -0.87 -1.33 -16.02
N VAL A 7 -0.55 -1.18 -14.74
CA VAL A 7 0.76 -1.56 -14.19
C VAL A 7 0.57 -2.34 -12.89
N ASP A 8 0.76 -3.65 -12.95
CA ASP A 8 0.58 -4.58 -11.83
C ASP A 8 1.38 -5.85 -12.10
N ASP A 9 1.95 -6.50 -11.09
CA ASP A 9 2.71 -7.73 -11.26
C ASP A 9 1.82 -9.00 -11.29
N GLU A 10 0.50 -8.85 -11.11
CA GLU A 10 -0.48 -9.93 -11.15
C GLU A 10 -1.15 -10.03 -12.54
N PRO A 11 -0.75 -10.97 -13.43
CA PRO A 11 -1.29 -11.06 -14.81
C PRO A 11 -2.80 -11.23 -14.87
N LEU A 12 -3.39 -12.06 -13.99
CA LEU A 12 -4.83 -12.31 -13.95
C LEU A 12 -5.63 -11.05 -13.56
N LEU A 13 -5.05 -10.20 -12.71
CA LEU A 13 -5.67 -8.93 -12.37
C LEU A 13 -5.64 -7.96 -13.55
N LEU A 14 -4.51 -7.87 -14.26
CA LEU A 14 -4.38 -7.06 -15.48
C LEU A 14 -5.44 -7.46 -16.53
N GLU A 15 -5.58 -8.75 -16.80
CA GLU A 15 -6.61 -9.27 -17.73
C GLU A 15 -8.03 -8.91 -17.26
N SER A 16 -8.32 -9.08 -15.97
CA SER A 16 -9.62 -8.74 -15.39
C SER A 16 -9.94 -7.25 -15.50
N LEU A 17 -8.94 -6.38 -15.19
CA LEU A 17 -9.09 -4.93 -15.28
C LEU A 17 -9.27 -4.47 -16.73
N GLU A 18 -8.50 -5.02 -17.67
CA GLU A 18 -8.64 -4.73 -19.09
C GLU A 18 -10.05 -4.99 -19.59
N ILE A 19 -10.61 -6.18 -19.29
CA ILE A 19 -12.00 -6.54 -19.65
C ILE A 19 -12.99 -5.54 -19.05
N VAL A 20 -12.86 -5.22 -17.75
CA VAL A 20 -13.79 -4.35 -17.05
C VAL A 20 -13.73 -2.92 -17.59
N LEU A 21 -12.54 -2.38 -17.77
CA LEU A 21 -12.34 -1.01 -18.23
C LEU A 21 -12.77 -0.84 -19.68
N THR A 22 -12.53 -1.83 -20.54
CA THR A 22 -12.93 -1.78 -21.95
C THR A 22 -14.45 -1.96 -22.09
N ILE A 23 -15.03 -3.01 -21.50
CA ILE A 23 -16.44 -3.36 -21.75
C ILE A 23 -17.39 -2.46 -20.96
N LYS A 24 -17.13 -2.24 -19.66
CA LYS A 24 -18.01 -1.44 -18.81
C LYS A 24 -17.65 0.03 -18.79
N GLY A 25 -16.34 0.34 -18.77
CA GLY A 25 -15.84 1.70 -18.70
C GLY A 25 -15.83 2.45 -20.01
N GLY A 26 -15.81 1.73 -21.13
CA GLY A 26 -15.71 2.33 -22.47
C GLY A 26 -14.35 3.01 -22.71
N PHE A 27 -13.31 2.56 -22.03
CA PHE A 27 -11.93 3.06 -22.16
C PHE A 27 -11.13 2.19 -23.15
N GLU A 28 -9.99 2.70 -23.58
CA GLU A 28 -8.98 1.96 -24.35
C GLU A 28 -7.82 1.59 -23.41
N VAL A 29 -7.57 0.31 -23.18
CA VAL A 29 -6.35 -0.13 -22.51
C VAL A 29 -5.24 -0.17 -23.56
N CYS A 30 -4.32 0.79 -23.50
CA CYS A 30 -3.25 0.95 -24.48
C CYS A 30 -2.01 0.08 -24.17
N GLY A 31 -2.00 -0.59 -23.05
CA GLY A 31 -0.95 -1.53 -22.67
C GLY A 31 -1.05 -2.01 -21.24
N THR A 32 -0.31 -3.08 -20.95
CA THR A 32 -0.17 -3.66 -19.61
C THR A 32 1.30 -3.89 -19.29
N ALA A 33 1.73 -3.65 -18.06
CA ALA A 33 3.11 -3.83 -17.62
C ALA A 33 3.15 -4.50 -16.25
N GLY A 34 4.06 -5.47 -16.06
CA GLY A 34 4.25 -6.19 -14.79
C GLY A 34 5.21 -5.51 -13.81
N ASN A 35 5.74 -4.33 -14.13
CA ASN A 35 6.58 -3.51 -13.25
C ASN A 35 6.84 -2.12 -13.85
N GLY A 36 7.44 -1.24 -13.05
CA GLY A 36 7.70 0.14 -13.46
C GLY A 36 8.66 0.30 -14.65
N ILE A 37 9.64 -0.61 -14.81
CA ILE A 37 10.60 -0.54 -15.94
C ILE A 37 9.85 -0.76 -17.26
N LYS A 38 9.06 -1.84 -17.33
CA LYS A 38 8.25 -2.14 -18.52
C LYS A 38 7.21 -1.05 -18.81
N ALA A 39 6.63 -0.45 -17.78
CA ALA A 39 5.70 0.66 -17.94
C ALA A 39 6.38 1.87 -18.60
N LEU A 40 7.59 2.25 -18.16
CA LEU A 40 8.36 3.34 -18.79
C LEU A 40 8.79 3.01 -20.22
N GLU A 41 9.07 1.76 -20.53
CA GLU A 41 9.36 1.32 -21.91
C GLU A 41 8.14 1.49 -22.81
N LEU A 42 6.96 1.07 -22.35
CA LEU A 42 5.71 1.24 -23.11
C LEU A 42 5.37 2.71 -23.34
N LEU A 43 5.61 3.59 -22.37
CA LEU A 43 5.33 5.03 -22.50
C LEU A 43 6.22 5.74 -23.54
N LYS A 44 7.32 5.14 -23.98
CA LYS A 44 8.12 5.67 -25.10
C LYS A 44 7.43 5.49 -26.46
N GLU A 45 6.57 4.48 -26.58
CA GLU A 45 5.94 4.09 -27.84
C GLU A 45 4.42 4.34 -27.82
N THR A 46 3.83 4.50 -26.63
CA THR A 46 2.37 4.57 -26.43
C THR A 46 2.00 5.77 -25.59
N HIS A 47 0.96 6.48 -25.99
CA HIS A 47 0.38 7.56 -25.20
C HIS A 47 -0.68 7.01 -24.23
N ALA A 48 -0.62 7.40 -22.97
CA ALA A 48 -1.65 7.13 -21.96
C ALA A 48 -2.16 8.44 -21.34
N ASP A 49 -3.46 8.53 -21.11
CA ASP A 49 -4.08 9.64 -20.38
C ASP A 49 -4.08 9.37 -18.88
N VAL A 50 -4.28 8.09 -18.52
CA VAL A 50 -4.34 7.61 -17.13
C VAL A 50 -3.47 6.37 -16.97
N MET A 51 -2.81 6.25 -15.84
CA MET A 51 -2.16 5.01 -15.40
C MET A 51 -2.82 4.51 -14.13
N LEU A 52 -3.18 3.22 -14.10
CA LEU A 52 -3.51 2.51 -12.87
C LEU A 52 -2.26 1.74 -12.42
N ILE A 53 -1.78 1.98 -11.21
CA ILE A 53 -0.46 1.56 -10.76
C ILE A 53 -0.57 0.82 -9.43
N ASP A 54 -0.12 -0.44 -9.37
CA ASP A 54 0.18 -1.05 -8.08
C ASP A 54 1.50 -0.53 -7.50
N LEU A 55 1.58 -0.46 -6.17
CA LEU A 55 2.78 -0.01 -5.48
C LEU A 55 3.82 -1.11 -5.34
N ASN A 56 3.38 -2.35 -5.12
CA ASN A 56 4.24 -3.45 -4.71
C ASN A 56 4.56 -4.38 -5.88
N MET A 57 5.48 -3.96 -6.72
CA MET A 57 5.93 -4.75 -7.87
C MET A 57 7.43 -5.07 -7.76
N PRO A 58 7.90 -6.20 -8.33
CA PRO A 58 9.31 -6.55 -8.34
C PRO A 58 10.14 -5.59 -9.22
N GLY A 59 11.36 -5.31 -8.79
CA GLY A 59 12.25 -4.38 -9.48
C GLY A 59 11.87 -2.91 -9.19
N MET A 60 11.39 -2.19 -10.18
CA MET A 60 10.88 -0.82 -9.98
C MET A 60 9.45 -0.86 -9.49
N GLY A 61 9.23 -0.50 -8.22
CA GLY A 61 7.90 -0.39 -7.62
C GLY A 61 7.11 0.86 -8.04
N GLY A 62 5.84 0.93 -7.60
CA GLY A 62 4.92 1.98 -8.03
C GLY A 62 5.32 3.38 -7.58
N ILE A 63 5.87 3.57 -6.40
CA ILE A 63 6.30 4.89 -5.90
C ILE A 63 7.41 5.48 -6.79
N GLU A 64 8.43 4.67 -7.10
CA GLU A 64 9.52 5.11 -7.99
C GLU A 64 9.00 5.40 -9.40
N LEU A 65 8.07 4.57 -9.89
CA LEU A 65 7.42 4.77 -11.18
C LEU A 65 6.65 6.11 -11.20
N ILE A 66 5.83 6.39 -10.19
CA ILE A 66 5.05 7.62 -10.06
C ILE A 66 5.96 8.85 -10.17
N LYS A 67 7.07 8.85 -9.44
CA LYS A 67 8.06 9.93 -9.47
C LYS A 67 8.61 10.14 -10.88
N LYS A 68 9.06 9.07 -11.55
CA LYS A 68 9.62 9.15 -12.90
C LYS A 68 8.60 9.57 -13.95
N VAL A 69 7.36 9.06 -13.85
CA VAL A 69 6.29 9.46 -14.77
C VAL A 69 5.92 10.91 -14.56
N LYS A 70 5.89 11.40 -13.32
CA LYS A 70 5.63 12.81 -13.03
C LYS A 70 6.67 13.75 -13.63
N GLU A 71 7.94 13.33 -13.65
CA GLU A 71 9.04 14.11 -14.23
C GLU A 71 9.02 14.06 -15.77
N LEU A 72 8.78 12.89 -16.38
CA LEU A 72 8.91 12.68 -17.83
C LEU A 72 7.60 12.91 -18.60
N TYR A 73 6.45 12.67 -17.97
CA TYR A 73 5.12 12.69 -18.57
C TYR A 73 4.11 13.38 -17.63
N PRO A 74 4.26 14.69 -17.36
CA PRO A 74 3.51 15.41 -16.33
C PRO A 74 1.99 15.43 -16.56
N ASP A 75 1.55 15.21 -17.79
CA ASP A 75 0.13 15.23 -18.17
C ASP A 75 -0.59 13.92 -17.84
N ILE A 76 0.14 12.82 -17.65
CA ILE A 76 -0.46 11.52 -17.30
C ILE A 76 -1.03 11.59 -15.89
N ARG A 77 -2.29 11.20 -15.74
CA ARG A 77 -2.95 11.07 -14.43
C ARG A 77 -2.64 9.70 -13.85
N MET A 78 -2.07 9.66 -12.67
CA MET A 78 -1.66 8.43 -12.00
C MET A 78 -2.60 8.11 -10.85
N VAL A 79 -3.28 6.99 -10.92
CA VAL A 79 -4.15 6.48 -9.85
C VAL A 79 -3.54 5.21 -9.30
N VAL A 80 -3.23 5.22 -8.01
CA VAL A 80 -2.76 4.03 -7.29
C VAL A 80 -3.93 3.07 -7.11
N LEU A 81 -3.71 1.80 -7.42
CA LEU A 81 -4.64 0.70 -7.20
C LEU A 81 -3.88 -0.43 -6.50
N THR A 82 -4.03 -0.55 -5.18
CA THR A 82 -3.21 -1.46 -4.36
C THR A 82 -4.01 -2.15 -3.27
N THR A 83 -3.47 -3.23 -2.73
CA THR A 83 -4.01 -3.88 -1.53
C THR A 83 -3.56 -3.20 -0.24
N PHE A 84 -2.56 -2.30 -0.31
CA PHE A 84 -1.94 -1.65 0.84
C PHE A 84 -2.43 -0.20 1.00
N TYR A 85 -2.72 0.19 2.24
CA TYR A 85 -3.14 1.55 2.57
C TYR A 85 -2.51 2.04 3.89
N ASP A 86 -1.22 1.72 4.08
CA ASP A 86 -0.47 2.31 5.20
C ASP A 86 -0.19 3.81 4.95
N GLU A 87 -0.04 4.55 6.03
CA GLU A 87 0.09 6.01 6.00
C GLU A 87 1.30 6.49 5.19
N LYS A 88 2.39 5.77 5.27
CA LYS A 88 3.63 6.11 4.57
C LYS A 88 3.44 6.00 3.06
N ASN A 89 2.90 4.88 2.57
CA ASN A 89 2.67 4.66 1.15
C ASN A 89 1.67 5.66 0.57
N ILE A 90 0.59 5.96 1.31
CA ILE A 90 -0.40 6.96 0.89
C ILE A 90 0.26 8.34 0.76
N SER A 91 0.97 8.79 1.82
CA SER A 91 1.63 10.09 1.85
C SER A 91 2.68 10.20 0.74
N GLU A 92 3.50 9.16 0.57
CA GLU A 92 4.58 9.13 -0.41
C GLU A 92 4.04 9.13 -1.85
N ALA A 93 3.00 8.33 -2.16
CA ALA A 93 2.39 8.31 -3.49
C ALA A 93 1.80 9.68 -3.87
N LEU A 94 1.02 10.28 -2.97
CA LEU A 94 0.39 11.58 -3.21
C LEU A 94 1.42 12.71 -3.33
N SER A 95 2.45 12.73 -2.48
CA SER A 95 3.53 13.72 -2.53
C SER A 95 4.37 13.63 -3.80
N ASN A 96 4.51 12.43 -4.38
CA ASN A 96 5.20 12.23 -5.66
C ASN A 96 4.29 12.49 -6.88
N GLY A 97 3.02 12.85 -6.70
CA GLY A 97 2.14 13.31 -7.77
C GLY A 97 1.07 12.32 -8.22
N ALA A 98 0.76 11.29 -7.42
CA ALA A 98 -0.42 10.48 -7.68
C ALA A 98 -1.69 11.35 -7.60
N SER A 99 -2.58 11.20 -8.59
CA SER A 99 -3.85 11.91 -8.69
C SER A 99 -4.97 11.22 -7.91
N GLY A 100 -4.75 9.97 -7.50
CA GLY A 100 -5.74 9.19 -6.77
C GLY A 100 -5.13 7.97 -6.09
N TYR A 101 -5.87 7.43 -5.12
CA TYR A 101 -5.47 6.24 -4.37
C TYR A 101 -6.70 5.40 -4.03
N LEU A 102 -6.77 4.20 -4.59
CA LEU A 102 -7.83 3.23 -4.37
C LEU A 102 -7.28 1.91 -3.85
N LEU A 103 -8.16 1.18 -3.18
CA LEU A 103 -7.89 -0.21 -2.82
C LEU A 103 -8.37 -1.16 -3.93
N LYS A 104 -7.64 -2.25 -4.16
CA LYS A 104 -8.02 -3.30 -5.13
C LYS A 104 -9.40 -3.94 -4.79
N ASP A 105 -9.83 -3.88 -3.52
CA ASP A 105 -11.11 -4.37 -3.03
C ASP A 105 -12.28 -3.35 -3.13
N SER A 106 -12.04 -2.12 -3.58
CA SER A 106 -13.07 -1.07 -3.72
C SER A 106 -14.15 -1.38 -4.76
N GLY A 107 -13.92 -2.40 -5.59
CA GLY A 107 -14.87 -2.86 -6.60
C GLY A 107 -14.72 -2.17 -7.95
N LYS A 108 -15.31 -2.83 -8.96
CA LYS A 108 -15.14 -2.45 -10.38
C LYS A 108 -15.70 -1.08 -10.71
N ASP A 109 -16.84 -0.73 -10.13
CA ASP A 109 -17.51 0.54 -10.41
C ASP A 109 -16.73 1.72 -9.79
N ALA A 110 -16.12 1.53 -8.63
CA ALA A 110 -15.26 2.53 -8.01
C ALA A 110 -13.99 2.78 -8.85
N ILE A 111 -13.41 1.73 -9.45
CA ILE A 111 -12.23 1.87 -10.32
C ILE A 111 -12.59 2.64 -11.60
N ILE A 112 -13.73 2.32 -12.22
CA ILE A 112 -14.24 3.04 -13.42
C ILE A 112 -14.47 4.51 -13.09
N GLU A 113 -15.12 4.80 -11.96
CA GLU A 113 -15.39 6.18 -11.53
C GLU A 113 -14.09 6.91 -11.23
N ALA A 114 -13.10 6.27 -10.61
CA ALA A 114 -11.80 6.86 -10.34
C ALA A 114 -11.07 7.28 -11.63
N VAL A 115 -11.12 6.47 -12.67
CA VAL A 115 -10.56 6.83 -13.98
C VAL A 115 -11.29 8.03 -14.55
N ASN A 116 -12.63 8.04 -14.51
CA ASN A 116 -13.44 9.17 -14.99
C ASN A 116 -13.10 10.49 -14.27
N GLN A 117 -12.91 10.45 -12.97
CA GLN A 117 -12.55 11.61 -12.16
C GLN A 117 -11.11 12.07 -12.44
N ALA A 118 -10.17 11.12 -12.54
CA ALA A 118 -8.77 11.41 -12.84
C ALA A 118 -8.62 12.14 -14.18
N VAL A 119 -9.34 11.71 -15.22
CA VAL A 119 -9.38 12.41 -16.54
C VAL A 119 -9.85 13.84 -16.41
N LYS A 120 -10.82 14.10 -15.54
CA LYS A 120 -11.33 15.46 -15.27
C LYS A 120 -10.39 16.29 -14.39
N GLY A 121 -9.26 15.72 -13.94
CA GLY A 121 -8.34 16.38 -13.03
C GLY A 121 -8.80 16.43 -11.57
N VAL A 122 -9.81 15.62 -11.21
CA VAL A 122 -10.31 15.51 -9.84
C VAL A 122 -9.55 14.41 -9.12
N GLY A 123 -9.02 14.70 -7.94
CA GLY A 123 -8.36 13.70 -7.09
C GLY A 123 -9.36 12.69 -6.54
N VAL A 124 -8.98 11.41 -6.51
CA VAL A 124 -9.84 10.32 -6.05
C VAL A 124 -9.17 9.60 -4.89
N LEU A 125 -9.87 9.52 -3.78
CA LEU A 125 -9.41 8.79 -2.61
C LEU A 125 -10.50 7.82 -2.15
N ASP A 126 -10.12 6.57 -1.91
CA ASP A 126 -10.98 5.63 -1.22
C ASP A 126 -11.35 6.15 0.17
N ALA A 127 -12.55 5.84 0.65
CA ALA A 127 -13.04 6.31 1.95
C ALA A 127 -12.11 5.90 3.12
N LYS A 128 -11.56 4.69 3.09
CA LYS A 128 -10.59 4.20 4.09
C LYS A 128 -9.27 4.99 4.01
N VAL A 129 -8.83 5.32 2.82
CA VAL A 129 -7.62 6.15 2.59
C VAL A 129 -7.84 7.57 3.11
N LEU A 130 -9.00 8.15 2.81
CA LEU A 130 -9.36 9.48 3.31
C LEU A 130 -9.41 9.53 4.84
N GLN A 131 -9.98 8.51 5.48
CA GLN A 131 -10.02 8.41 6.93
C GLN A 131 -8.62 8.37 7.56
N LYS A 132 -7.68 7.63 6.94
CA LYS A 132 -6.29 7.60 7.41
C LYS A 132 -5.61 8.96 7.26
N LEU A 133 -5.78 9.63 6.13
CA LEU A 133 -5.21 10.97 5.91
C LEU A 133 -5.75 11.99 6.91
N THR A 134 -7.04 11.97 7.21
CA THR A 134 -7.63 12.87 8.23
C THR A 134 -7.11 12.57 9.62
N GLY A 135 -6.86 11.30 9.95
CA GLY A 135 -6.19 10.89 11.20
C GLY A 135 -4.78 11.46 11.32
N MET A 136 -3.99 11.42 10.25
CA MET A 136 -2.63 12.00 10.22
C MET A 136 -2.63 13.52 10.42
N LEU A 137 -3.58 14.23 9.81
CA LEU A 137 -3.73 15.68 9.99
C LEU A 137 -4.08 16.02 11.45
N SER A 138 -4.93 15.22 12.08
CA SER A 138 -5.35 15.42 13.47
C SER A 138 -4.25 15.10 14.49
N SER A 139 -3.32 14.21 14.15
CA SER A 139 -2.18 13.81 15.00
C SER A 139 -0.93 14.67 14.81
N GLY A 140 -0.96 15.68 13.92
CA GLY A 140 0.17 16.57 13.66
C GLY A 140 1.34 15.95 12.90
N ALA A 141 1.16 14.77 12.28
CA ALA A 141 2.21 14.05 11.57
C ALA A 141 2.56 14.63 10.19
N LEU A 142 1.83 15.63 9.71
CA LEU A 142 2.18 16.45 8.52
C LEU A 142 2.79 17.78 8.98
N GLY A 143 3.90 17.71 9.72
CA GLY A 143 4.66 18.88 10.12
C GLY A 143 5.53 19.38 8.97
N THR A 144 5.22 20.57 8.48
CA THR A 144 6.18 21.39 7.75
C THR A 144 7.41 21.61 8.63
N ASP A 145 8.60 21.25 8.15
CA ASP A 145 9.87 21.65 8.72
C ASP A 145 9.97 23.20 8.73
N THR A 146 9.61 23.78 9.84
CA THR A 146 10.00 25.15 10.17
C THR A 146 10.75 25.07 11.50
N GLU A 147 12.06 25.23 11.39
CA GLU A 147 12.94 25.42 12.55
C GLU A 147 12.41 26.54 13.44
N ASN A 148 12.20 26.23 14.71
CA ASN A 148 12.45 27.25 15.73
C ASN A 148 12.97 26.60 17.03
N LYS A 149 14.21 26.97 17.36
CA LYS A 149 14.87 26.68 18.62
C LYS A 149 14.23 27.53 19.72
N SER A 150 13.94 26.96 20.84
CA SER A 150 14.51 27.29 22.17
C SER A 150 13.53 27.01 23.31
N GLY A 151 14.08 26.43 24.38
CA GLY A 151 13.53 26.65 25.71
C GLY A 151 13.36 25.42 26.59
N THR A 152 14.45 24.98 27.18
CA THR A 152 14.63 24.42 28.54
C THR A 152 13.40 24.10 29.41
N GLY A 153 13.37 22.85 29.92
CA GLY A 153 12.54 22.48 31.05
C GLY A 153 12.81 21.03 31.49
N ARG A 154 13.79 20.82 32.39
CA ARG A 154 13.98 19.58 33.12
C ARG A 154 12.80 19.30 34.02
N THR A 155 12.35 18.05 34.05
CA THR A 155 11.94 17.41 35.31
C THR A 155 12.27 15.91 35.23
N GLU A 156 13.05 15.49 36.19
CA GLU A 156 13.37 14.10 36.54
C GLU A 156 12.15 13.41 37.12
N GLY A 157 12.10 12.12 36.96
CA GLY A 157 11.31 11.33 37.88
C GLY A 157 10.88 9.96 37.40
N THR A 158 11.65 9.04 37.86
CA THR A 158 11.34 7.70 38.36
C THR A 158 11.09 6.59 37.35
N GLY A 159 12.07 5.69 37.38
CA GLY A 159 11.97 4.33 36.87
C GLY A 159 10.82 3.56 37.52
N ASN A 160 10.23 2.76 36.72
CA ASN A 160 9.53 1.60 37.20
C ASN A 160 9.90 0.41 36.34
N THR A 161 10.87 -0.34 36.85
CA THR A 161 11.06 -1.74 36.49
C THR A 161 9.80 -2.48 36.90
N ASN A 162 8.93 -2.79 35.93
CA ASN A 162 7.91 -3.78 36.16
C ASN A 162 8.32 -5.09 35.52
N GLU A 163 8.50 -6.01 36.45
CA GLU A 163 8.74 -7.43 36.29
C GLU A 163 7.90 -8.05 35.18
N ILE A 164 8.58 -8.86 34.40
CA ILE A 164 7.99 -9.80 33.43
C ILE A 164 7.22 -10.84 34.25
N ASN A 165 5.92 -10.68 34.34
CA ASN A 165 5.03 -11.71 34.86
C ASN A 165 4.01 -12.10 33.79
N GLY A 166 4.12 -13.33 33.32
CA GLY A 166 3.05 -14.16 32.80
C GLY A 166 2.46 -13.78 31.44
N SER A 167 2.86 -14.50 30.38
CA SER A 167 2.19 -14.68 29.09
C SER A 167 1.26 -13.52 28.68
N ASP A 168 1.86 -12.51 28.09
CA ASP A 168 1.06 -11.59 27.24
C ASP A 168 0.38 -12.44 26.17
N SER A 169 -0.93 -12.36 26.06
CA SER A 169 -1.64 -13.09 25.01
C SER A 169 -1.12 -12.60 23.65
N ILE A 170 -1.11 -13.46 22.65
CA ILE A 170 -0.71 -13.14 21.27
C ILE A 170 -1.37 -11.84 20.77
N GLU A 171 -2.62 -11.58 21.19
CA GLU A 171 -3.36 -10.35 20.87
C GLU A 171 -2.68 -9.10 21.44
N THR A 172 -2.25 -9.16 22.69
CA THR A 172 -1.56 -8.03 23.35
C THR A 172 -0.23 -7.72 22.69
N LEU A 173 0.52 -8.76 22.27
CA LEU A 173 1.78 -8.59 21.52
C LEU A 173 1.54 -7.93 20.17
N MET A 174 0.51 -8.36 19.45
CA MET A 174 0.14 -7.80 18.14
C MET A 174 -0.33 -6.34 18.26
N GLU A 175 -1.05 -5.98 19.31
CA GLU A 175 -1.47 -4.60 19.59
C GLU A 175 -0.29 -3.70 19.93
N LYS A 176 0.61 -4.15 20.80
CA LYS A 176 1.85 -3.42 21.15
C LYS A 176 2.74 -3.17 19.92
N ALA A 177 2.79 -4.14 18.99
CA ALA A 177 3.52 -3.99 17.74
C ALA A 177 2.79 -3.12 16.70
N GLY A 178 1.56 -2.67 16.99
CA GLY A 178 0.77 -1.84 16.08
C GLY A 178 0.36 -2.56 14.79
N LEU A 179 0.03 -3.85 14.88
CA LEU A 179 -0.46 -4.60 13.73
C LEU A 179 -1.88 -4.16 13.34
N THR A 180 -2.10 -3.98 12.04
CA THR A 180 -3.44 -3.82 11.48
C THR A 180 -4.22 -5.12 11.58
N ASP A 181 -5.56 -5.09 11.42
CA ASP A 181 -6.40 -6.29 11.51
C ASP A 181 -5.96 -7.38 10.52
N ARG A 182 -5.56 -6.99 9.31
CA ARG A 182 -5.06 -7.93 8.29
C ARG A 182 -3.71 -8.54 8.65
N GLU A 183 -2.81 -7.75 9.22
CA GLU A 183 -1.52 -8.24 9.72
C GLU A 183 -1.73 -9.18 10.92
N LYS A 184 -2.70 -8.89 11.80
CA LYS A 184 -3.08 -9.77 12.92
C LYS A 184 -3.60 -11.12 12.43
N GLU A 185 -4.46 -11.14 11.39
CA GLU A 185 -4.92 -12.39 10.78
C GLU A 185 -3.75 -13.24 10.25
N ILE A 186 -2.83 -12.61 9.54
CA ILE A 186 -1.65 -13.30 8.99
C ILE A 186 -0.72 -13.75 10.11
N ALA A 187 -0.49 -12.91 11.13
CA ALA A 187 0.36 -13.25 12.27
C ALA A 187 -0.20 -14.44 13.06
N ARG A 188 -1.54 -14.55 13.22
CA ARG A 188 -2.18 -15.74 13.83
C ARG A 188 -1.91 -16.99 13.02
N LEU A 189 -2.13 -16.94 11.72
CA LEU A 189 -1.87 -18.09 10.83
C LEU A 189 -0.37 -18.46 10.77
N LEU A 190 0.53 -17.46 10.91
CA LEU A 190 1.97 -17.71 11.08
C LEU A 190 2.26 -18.46 12.39
N ALA A 191 1.65 -18.04 13.49
CA ALA A 191 1.79 -18.66 14.80
C ALA A 191 1.24 -20.10 14.81
N GLU A 192 0.18 -20.38 14.03
CA GLU A 192 -0.35 -21.72 13.79
C GLU A 192 0.56 -22.59 12.89
N GLY A 193 1.65 -22.03 12.37
CA GLY A 193 2.62 -22.74 11.53
C GLY A 193 2.26 -22.81 10.05
N CYS A 194 1.23 -22.10 9.58
CA CYS A 194 0.82 -22.11 8.19
C CYS A 194 1.91 -21.57 7.25
N THR A 195 2.18 -22.22 6.14
CA THR A 195 3.05 -21.70 5.07
C THR A 195 2.42 -20.50 4.36
N ASN A 196 3.22 -19.70 3.64
CA ASN A 196 2.67 -18.56 2.89
C ASN A 196 1.62 -18.99 1.86
N SER A 197 1.79 -20.15 1.24
CA SER A 197 0.81 -20.72 0.30
C SER A 197 -0.50 -21.11 0.99
N GLN A 198 -0.43 -21.67 2.20
CA GLN A 198 -1.62 -22.00 2.99
C GLN A 198 -2.35 -20.72 3.45
N ILE A 199 -1.60 -19.72 3.94
CA ILE A 199 -2.15 -18.42 4.32
C ILE A 199 -2.84 -17.76 3.11
N ALA A 200 -2.19 -17.78 1.95
CA ALA A 200 -2.74 -17.26 0.70
C ALA A 200 -4.08 -17.91 0.36
N SER A 201 -4.16 -19.25 0.49
CA SER A 201 -5.39 -20.01 0.24
C SER A 201 -6.49 -19.70 1.24
N VAL A 202 -6.17 -19.61 2.54
CA VAL A 202 -7.14 -19.31 3.61
C VAL A 202 -7.71 -17.90 3.46
N LEU A 203 -6.86 -16.95 3.12
CA LEU A 203 -7.22 -15.53 3.06
C LEU A 203 -7.66 -15.07 1.65
N TYR A 204 -7.68 -15.97 0.67
CA TYR A 204 -8.04 -15.70 -0.73
C TYR A 204 -7.20 -14.57 -1.36
N ILE A 205 -5.89 -14.57 -1.12
CA ILE A 205 -4.92 -13.60 -1.65
C ILE A 205 -3.74 -14.32 -2.32
N SER A 206 -2.90 -13.60 -3.07
CA SER A 206 -1.71 -14.18 -3.68
C SER A 206 -0.63 -14.52 -2.64
N GLU A 207 0.21 -15.53 -2.92
CA GLU A 207 1.36 -15.83 -2.06
C GLU A 207 2.35 -14.67 -1.99
N GLY A 208 2.48 -13.89 -3.06
CA GLY A 208 3.26 -12.66 -3.10
C GLY A 208 2.75 -11.63 -2.08
N THR A 209 1.43 -11.45 -2.03
CA THR A 209 0.75 -10.58 -1.06
C THR A 209 1.05 -11.03 0.38
N VAL A 210 0.99 -12.35 0.65
CA VAL A 210 1.35 -12.88 1.98
C VAL A 210 2.79 -12.59 2.33
N LYS A 211 3.75 -12.79 1.39
CA LYS A 211 5.17 -12.49 1.62
C LYS A 211 5.39 -11.02 2.02
N ASN A 212 4.67 -10.11 1.39
CA ASN A 212 4.74 -8.68 1.71
C ASN A 212 4.24 -8.41 3.14
N TYR A 213 3.07 -8.96 3.53
CA TYR A 213 2.58 -8.83 4.91
C TYR A 213 3.55 -9.43 5.93
N VAL A 214 4.12 -10.60 5.64
CA VAL A 214 5.11 -11.24 6.51
C VAL A 214 6.34 -10.35 6.69
N SER A 215 6.81 -9.68 5.63
CA SER A 215 7.91 -8.71 5.72
C SER A 215 7.58 -7.54 6.64
N ILE A 216 6.37 -6.97 6.50
CA ILE A 216 5.90 -5.87 7.36
C ILE A 216 5.80 -6.31 8.83
N ILE A 217 5.28 -7.53 9.07
CA ILE A 217 5.19 -8.08 10.42
C ILE A 217 6.59 -8.25 11.02
N TYR A 218 7.58 -8.76 10.24
CA TYR A 218 8.97 -8.86 10.68
C TYR A 218 9.56 -7.51 11.07
N ASP A 219 9.31 -6.47 10.29
CA ASP A 219 9.80 -5.12 10.56
C ASP A 219 9.15 -4.54 11.83
N LYS A 220 7.86 -4.78 12.06
CA LYS A 220 7.14 -4.29 13.25
C LYS A 220 7.57 -4.98 14.54
N PHE A 221 7.97 -6.25 14.48
CA PHE A 221 8.50 -6.99 15.64
C PHE A 221 10.04 -6.88 15.77
N ASP A 222 10.72 -6.27 14.81
CA ASP A 222 12.18 -6.27 14.67
C ASP A 222 12.77 -7.70 14.69
N ILE A 223 12.06 -8.65 14.10
CA ILE A 223 12.43 -10.07 14.03
C ILE A 223 12.44 -10.48 12.57
N ARG A 224 13.62 -10.87 12.03
CA ARG A 224 13.76 -11.25 10.60
C ARG A 224 13.83 -12.77 10.36
N ASP A 225 13.45 -13.55 11.34
CA ASP A 225 13.46 -15.02 11.27
C ASP A 225 12.09 -15.56 11.63
N ARG A 226 11.54 -16.42 10.74
CA ARG A 226 10.19 -16.97 10.89
C ARG A 226 10.04 -17.77 12.18
N ALA A 227 11.02 -18.64 12.48
CA ALA A 227 10.92 -19.51 13.66
C ALA A 227 10.99 -18.68 14.95
N LYS A 228 11.82 -17.62 14.96
CA LYS A 228 11.91 -16.68 16.08
C LYS A 228 10.63 -15.87 16.26
N LEU A 229 10.01 -15.41 15.15
CA LEU A 229 8.74 -14.70 15.23
C LEU A 229 7.63 -15.59 15.76
N VAL A 230 7.51 -16.82 15.23
CA VAL A 230 6.53 -17.80 15.70
C VAL A 230 6.74 -18.10 17.18
N ALA A 231 7.97 -18.38 17.61
CA ALA A 231 8.29 -18.60 19.03
C ALA A 231 7.92 -17.40 19.90
N TYR A 232 8.15 -16.17 19.43
CA TYR A 232 7.81 -14.95 20.15
C TYR A 232 6.30 -14.74 20.28
N LEU A 233 5.52 -15.13 19.27
CA LEU A 233 4.06 -14.99 19.27
C LEU A 233 3.35 -16.07 20.11
N ILE A 234 3.98 -17.24 20.29
CA ILE A 234 3.39 -18.37 21.04
C ILE A 234 3.76 -18.31 22.55
N GLY A 235 4.84 -17.59 22.94
CA GLY A 235 5.33 -17.44 24.30
C GLY A 235 6.45 -18.43 24.59
#